data_fb832dd8617ae88de54ed8a988f30613
#
_entry.id   fb832dd8617ae88de54ed8a988f30613
#
_cell.length_a   1.000
_cell.length_b   1.000
_cell.length_c   1.000
_cell.angle_alpha   90.00
_cell.angle_beta   90.00
_cell.angle_gamma   90.00
#
_symmetry.space_group_name_H-M   'P 1'
#
loop_
_entity.id
_entity.type
_entity.pdbx_description
1 polymer ?
#
loop_
_entity_poly.entity_id
_entity_poly.type
_entity_poly.pdbx_seq_one_letter_code
_entity_poly.pdbx_strand_id
1 'polypeptide(L)'
;RKARGGSLTVEDFAGTTVSLTNPGTIGTVHSVPRLVQGQGLILGVGAMDYPAEFHGANEDTLADLAISKIVTLTSTYDHRIIQGAQSGDFLKRIHELLLGQNGFYDEIFAALRIPYVPIRWVVDMRFSKEDQVGKTARVQELINAYRTTGHLMADIDPLKYVQRSHPDLDVVTHGLSLWDLDREFAT
;
A
#
# COMPACT_ATOMS: atom_id res chain seq x y z
N ARG A 1 -7.55 3.14 -19.33
CA ARG A 1 -7.51 4.28 -20.26
C ARG A 1 -8.91 4.82 -20.51
N LYS A 2 -9.90 3.97 -20.86
CA LYS A 2 -11.31 4.35 -21.08
C LYS A 2 -11.94 5.03 -19.83
N ALA A 3 -11.72 4.50 -18.62
CA ALA A 3 -12.26 5.06 -17.39
C ALA A 3 -11.82 6.51 -17.15
N ARG A 4 -10.53 6.82 -17.37
CA ARG A 4 -10.00 8.19 -17.24
C ARG A 4 -10.51 9.13 -18.34
N GLY A 5 -10.87 8.58 -19.50
CA GLY A 5 -11.43 9.34 -20.63
C GLY A 5 -12.96 9.51 -20.58
N GLY A 6 -13.63 8.97 -19.56
CA GLY A 6 -15.09 9.04 -19.43
C GLY A 6 -15.86 8.29 -20.52
N SER A 7 -15.23 7.30 -21.18
CA SER A 7 -15.79 6.57 -22.33
C SER A 7 -16.16 5.12 -21.98
N LEU A 8 -16.50 4.85 -20.71
CA LEU A 8 -17.00 3.52 -20.29
C LEU A 8 -18.42 3.30 -20.81
N THR A 9 -18.68 2.09 -21.31
CA THR A 9 -19.99 1.62 -21.77
C THR A 9 -20.51 0.52 -20.83
N VAL A 10 -21.77 0.15 -20.97
CA VAL A 10 -22.37 -0.92 -20.17
C VAL A 10 -21.67 -2.26 -20.43
N GLU A 11 -21.21 -2.50 -21.65
CA GLU A 11 -20.48 -3.70 -22.04
C GLU A 11 -19.13 -3.84 -21.32
N ASP A 12 -18.50 -2.74 -20.95
CA ASP A 12 -17.23 -2.77 -20.19
C ASP A 12 -17.42 -3.37 -18.79
N PHE A 13 -18.66 -3.44 -18.29
CA PHE A 13 -19.01 -4.06 -17.00
C PHE A 13 -19.58 -5.47 -17.14
N ALA A 14 -19.77 -5.97 -18.36
CA ALA A 14 -20.33 -7.30 -18.60
C ALA A 14 -19.46 -8.38 -17.95
N GLY A 15 -20.10 -9.33 -17.25
CA GLY A 15 -19.40 -10.41 -16.55
C GLY A 15 -18.75 -10.04 -15.22
N THR A 16 -18.88 -8.80 -14.77
CA THR A 16 -18.38 -8.37 -13.45
C THR A 16 -19.25 -8.96 -12.35
N THR A 17 -18.67 -9.77 -11.47
CA THR A 17 -19.36 -10.44 -10.34
C THR A 17 -19.15 -9.76 -9.01
N VAL A 18 -18.05 -9.01 -8.88
CA VAL A 18 -17.64 -8.28 -7.67
C VAL A 18 -17.10 -6.91 -8.05
N SER A 19 -17.40 -5.90 -7.26
CA SER A 19 -16.84 -4.55 -7.42
C SER A 19 -16.08 -4.12 -6.17
N LEU A 20 -15.08 -3.25 -6.37
CA LEU A 20 -14.43 -2.51 -5.30
C LEU A 20 -14.63 -1.02 -5.58
N THR A 21 -15.10 -0.28 -4.56
CA THR A 21 -15.21 1.18 -4.61
C THR A 21 -14.39 1.81 -3.48
N ASN A 22 -13.71 2.90 -3.79
CA ASN A 22 -12.88 3.61 -2.82
C ASN A 22 -13.32 5.08 -2.70
N PRO A 23 -14.38 5.36 -1.92
CA PRO A 23 -14.77 6.74 -1.61
C PRO A 23 -13.85 7.41 -0.58
N GLY A 24 -12.93 6.67 0.04
CA GLY A 24 -11.98 7.19 1.00
C GLY A 24 -11.04 8.25 0.43
N THR A 25 -10.77 8.22 -0.89
CA THR A 25 -9.96 9.22 -1.57
C THR A 25 -10.54 10.65 -1.53
N ILE A 26 -11.83 10.79 -1.26
CA ILE A 26 -12.53 12.06 -1.08
C ILE A 26 -12.93 12.32 0.38
N GLY A 27 -12.35 11.57 1.33
CA GLY A 27 -12.56 11.75 2.77
C GLY A 27 -13.75 10.98 3.37
N THR A 28 -14.43 10.14 2.61
CA THR A 28 -15.55 9.33 3.14
C THR A 28 -15.03 8.19 4.02
N VAL A 29 -15.29 8.24 5.31
CA VAL A 29 -14.83 7.20 6.27
C VAL A 29 -15.60 5.90 6.13
N HIS A 30 -16.91 5.98 5.90
CA HIS A 30 -17.80 4.84 5.83
C HIS A 30 -18.80 5.01 4.69
N SER A 31 -19.02 3.96 3.90
CA SER A 31 -20.00 3.94 2.82
C SER A 31 -20.76 2.61 2.80
N VAL A 32 -22.01 2.67 2.34
CA VAL A 32 -22.80 1.49 2.04
C VAL A 32 -23.16 1.53 0.55
N PRO A 33 -22.27 1.04 -0.31
CA PRO A 33 -22.49 1.09 -1.75
C PRO A 33 -23.64 0.17 -2.15
N ARG A 34 -24.35 0.55 -3.20
CA ARG A 34 -25.42 -0.29 -3.77
C ARG A 34 -24.84 -1.32 -4.73
N LEU A 35 -25.33 -2.55 -4.64
CA LEU A 35 -25.02 -3.60 -5.60
C LEU A 35 -25.51 -3.23 -7.00
N VAL A 36 -24.67 -3.47 -7.98
CA VAL A 36 -25.07 -3.43 -9.39
C VAL A 36 -25.77 -4.74 -9.72
N GLN A 37 -26.78 -4.68 -10.57
CA GLN A 37 -27.52 -5.86 -11.01
C GLN A 37 -26.58 -6.91 -11.61
N GLY A 38 -26.66 -8.14 -11.15
CA GLY A 38 -25.82 -9.25 -11.58
C GLY A 38 -24.53 -9.41 -10.77
N GLN A 39 -24.23 -8.51 -9.82
CA GLN A 39 -23.08 -8.66 -8.92
C GLN A 39 -23.49 -9.28 -7.59
N GLY A 40 -22.64 -10.12 -7.05
CA GLY A 40 -22.83 -10.78 -5.76
C GLY A 40 -22.37 -9.95 -4.58
N LEU A 41 -21.33 -9.08 -4.78
CA LEU A 41 -20.70 -8.35 -3.71
C LEU A 41 -20.09 -7.05 -4.22
N ILE A 42 -20.12 -6.01 -3.38
CA ILE A 42 -19.32 -4.79 -3.55
C ILE A 42 -18.61 -4.47 -2.26
N LEU A 43 -17.29 -4.26 -2.36
CA LEU A 43 -16.43 -3.88 -1.25
C LEU A 43 -16.22 -2.36 -1.29
N GLY A 44 -16.48 -1.69 -0.16
CA GLY A 44 -16.22 -0.26 0.04
C GLY A 44 -14.98 -0.06 0.89
N VAL A 45 -14.09 0.85 0.47
CA VAL A 45 -12.89 1.23 1.20
C VAL A 45 -13.05 2.67 1.67
N GLY A 46 -13.06 2.89 2.97
CA GLY A 46 -13.16 4.22 3.58
C GLY A 46 -11.82 4.97 3.58
N ALA A 47 -11.87 6.22 4.03
CA ALA A 47 -10.67 7.01 4.26
C ALA A 47 -9.79 6.37 5.33
N MET A 48 -8.48 6.49 5.16
CA MET A 48 -7.51 6.11 6.19
C MET A 48 -7.18 7.34 7.02
N ASP A 49 -7.58 7.32 8.29
CA ASP A 49 -7.38 8.43 9.22
C ASP A 49 -7.27 7.93 10.65
N TYR A 50 -6.86 8.79 11.58
CA TYR A 50 -6.89 8.48 13.00
C TYR A 50 -8.34 8.30 13.47
N PRO A 51 -8.58 7.51 14.55
CA PRO A 51 -9.90 7.45 15.16
C PRO A 51 -10.40 8.84 15.57
N ALA A 52 -11.70 9.08 15.44
CA ALA A 52 -12.31 10.41 15.59
C ALA A 52 -12.00 11.08 16.94
N GLU A 53 -11.88 10.30 18.01
CA GLU A 53 -11.53 10.75 19.37
C GLU A 53 -10.11 11.31 19.46
N PHE A 54 -9.24 11.03 18.49
CA PHE A 54 -7.86 11.52 18.44
C PHE A 54 -7.66 12.62 17.39
N HIS A 55 -8.71 13.04 16.68
CA HIS A 55 -8.61 14.16 15.75
C HIS A 55 -8.22 15.44 16.51
N GLY A 56 -7.15 16.06 16.10
CA GLY A 56 -6.59 17.24 16.75
C GLY A 56 -5.60 16.95 17.88
N ALA A 57 -5.31 15.69 18.16
CA ALA A 57 -4.20 15.34 19.05
C ALA A 57 -2.86 15.69 18.39
N ASN A 58 -1.88 16.06 19.21
CA ASN A 58 -0.51 16.30 18.76
C ASN A 58 0.10 14.99 18.26
N GLU A 59 0.89 15.05 17.18
CA GLU A 59 1.58 13.88 16.60
C GLU A 59 2.44 13.14 17.62
N ASP A 60 3.13 13.87 18.51
CA ASP A 60 3.92 13.28 19.58
C ASP A 60 3.05 12.43 20.54
N THR A 61 1.88 12.94 20.88
CA THR A 61 0.92 12.22 21.75
C THR A 61 0.40 10.96 21.06
N LEU A 62 0.09 11.04 19.76
CA LEU A 62 -0.34 9.88 18.98
C LEU A 62 0.73 8.80 18.92
N ALA A 63 1.99 9.21 18.73
CA ALA A 63 3.13 8.30 18.70
C ALA A 63 3.38 7.66 20.09
N ASP A 64 3.31 8.46 21.18
CA ASP A 64 3.49 7.97 22.54
C ASP A 64 2.42 6.96 22.96
N LEU A 65 1.19 7.18 22.50
CA LEU A 65 0.07 6.27 22.73
C LEU A 65 0.02 5.11 21.73
N ALA A 66 0.93 5.06 20.76
CA ALA A 66 0.94 4.09 19.67
C ALA A 66 -0.40 4.02 18.89
N ILE A 67 -1.03 5.19 18.69
CA ILE A 67 -2.28 5.29 17.95
C ILE A 67 -1.96 5.25 16.45
N SER A 68 -2.50 4.26 15.74
CA SER A 68 -2.35 4.10 14.31
C SER A 68 -3.59 4.56 13.55
N LYS A 69 -3.39 4.93 12.28
CA LYS A 69 -4.51 5.19 11.37
C LYS A 69 -5.30 3.93 11.12
N ILE A 70 -6.61 4.10 11.00
CA ILE A 70 -7.53 3.02 10.70
C ILE A 70 -8.21 3.24 9.34
N VAL A 71 -8.64 2.17 8.72
CA VAL A 71 -9.47 2.19 7.52
C VAL A 71 -10.69 1.29 7.74
N THR A 72 -11.86 1.79 7.36
CA THR A 72 -13.09 0.99 7.43
C THR A 72 -13.32 0.30 6.10
N LEU A 73 -13.48 -1.02 6.15
CA LEU A 73 -13.90 -1.82 5.01
C LEU A 73 -15.35 -2.24 5.21
N THR A 74 -16.17 -2.05 4.18
CA THR A 74 -17.58 -2.44 4.17
C THR A 74 -17.86 -3.40 3.03
N SER A 75 -18.76 -4.37 3.25
CA SER A 75 -19.26 -5.22 2.18
C SER A 75 -20.77 -5.12 2.07
N THR A 76 -21.27 -4.88 0.87
CA THR A 76 -22.68 -5.06 0.52
C THR A 76 -22.78 -6.26 -0.39
N TYR A 77 -23.65 -7.20 -0.09
CA TYR A 77 -23.73 -8.47 -0.81
C TYR A 77 -25.20 -8.90 -1.04
N ASP A 78 -25.39 -9.76 -2.02
CA ASP A 78 -26.69 -10.38 -2.29
C ASP A 78 -26.91 -11.56 -1.34
N HIS A 79 -27.79 -11.37 -0.37
CA HIS A 79 -28.07 -12.37 0.67
C HIS A 79 -28.73 -13.64 0.15
N ARG A 80 -29.14 -13.65 -1.12
CA ARG A 80 -29.69 -14.87 -1.77
C ARG A 80 -28.62 -15.89 -2.12
N ILE A 81 -27.35 -15.41 -2.29
CA ILE A 81 -26.19 -16.22 -2.70
C ILE A 81 -25.06 -16.22 -1.69
N ILE A 82 -24.99 -15.21 -0.83
CA ILE A 82 -23.94 -15.05 0.19
C ILE A 82 -24.62 -14.96 1.55
N GLN A 83 -24.20 -15.80 2.47
CA GLN A 83 -24.64 -15.73 3.86
C GLN A 83 -23.81 -14.75 4.68
N GLY A 84 -24.38 -14.22 5.78
CA GLY A 84 -23.70 -13.26 6.65
C GLY A 84 -22.35 -13.77 7.18
N ALA A 85 -22.30 -15.05 7.58
CA ALA A 85 -21.06 -15.68 8.04
C ALA A 85 -19.96 -15.65 6.96
N GLN A 86 -20.30 -15.98 5.71
CA GLN A 86 -19.35 -15.95 4.58
C GLN A 86 -18.82 -14.54 4.32
N SER A 87 -19.69 -13.51 4.39
CA SER A 87 -19.25 -12.13 4.26
C SER A 87 -18.36 -11.71 5.42
N GLY A 88 -18.64 -12.14 6.64
CA GLY A 88 -17.80 -11.90 7.81
C GLY A 88 -16.43 -12.55 7.69
N ASP A 89 -16.37 -13.81 7.29
CA ASP A 89 -15.12 -14.55 7.07
C ASP A 89 -14.30 -13.94 5.94
N PHE A 90 -14.95 -13.46 4.89
CA PHE A 90 -14.26 -12.76 3.79
C PHE A 90 -13.60 -11.45 4.27
N LEU A 91 -14.33 -10.61 5.02
CA LEU A 91 -13.75 -9.38 5.57
C LEU A 91 -12.64 -9.67 6.58
N LYS A 92 -12.82 -10.69 7.43
CA LYS A 92 -11.79 -11.16 8.34
C LYS A 92 -10.52 -11.57 7.59
N ARG A 93 -10.67 -12.32 6.51
CA ARG A 93 -9.52 -12.74 5.69
C ARG A 93 -8.80 -11.54 5.06
N ILE A 94 -9.54 -10.55 4.55
CA ILE A 94 -8.93 -9.31 4.04
C ILE A 94 -8.17 -8.59 5.16
N HIS A 95 -8.77 -8.46 6.33
CA HIS A 95 -8.14 -7.84 7.49
C HIS A 95 -6.82 -8.53 7.86
N GLU A 96 -6.82 -9.86 7.96
CA GLU A 96 -5.62 -10.65 8.25
C GLU A 96 -4.50 -10.45 7.22
N LEU A 97 -4.85 -10.42 5.93
CA LEU A 97 -3.90 -10.17 4.85
C LEU A 97 -3.32 -8.74 4.92
N LEU A 98 -4.17 -7.74 5.14
CA LEU A 98 -3.73 -6.35 5.28
C LEU A 98 -2.82 -6.14 6.51
N LEU A 99 -2.98 -6.94 7.54
CA LEU A 99 -2.07 -6.98 8.69
C LEU A 99 -0.78 -7.78 8.42
N GLY A 100 -0.57 -8.27 7.22
CA GLY A 100 0.64 -8.99 6.82
C GLY A 100 0.70 -10.44 7.28
N GLN A 101 -0.43 -11.02 7.71
CA GLN A 101 -0.46 -12.43 8.08
C GLN A 101 -0.17 -13.34 6.88
N ASN A 102 0.34 -14.53 7.16
CA ASN A 102 0.68 -15.56 6.17
C ASN A 102 1.73 -15.13 5.12
N GLY A 103 2.59 -14.16 5.43
CA GLY A 103 3.62 -13.70 4.51
C GLY A 103 3.08 -12.97 3.26
N PHE A 104 1.86 -12.41 3.35
CA PHE A 104 1.16 -11.80 2.20
C PHE A 104 1.99 -10.75 1.49
N TYR A 105 2.62 -9.84 2.24
CA TYR A 105 3.48 -8.81 1.65
C TYR A 105 4.78 -9.39 1.12
N ASP A 106 5.34 -10.41 1.79
CA ASP A 106 6.54 -11.09 1.33
C ASP A 106 6.33 -11.71 -0.05
N GLU A 107 5.19 -12.38 -0.26
CA GLU A 107 4.82 -12.95 -1.56
C GLU A 107 4.63 -11.88 -2.63
N ILE A 108 3.97 -10.75 -2.30
CA ILE A 108 3.76 -9.63 -3.24
C ILE A 108 5.10 -9.04 -3.67
N PHE A 109 5.97 -8.71 -2.72
CA PHE A 109 7.25 -8.10 -3.02
C PHE A 109 8.19 -9.05 -3.75
N ALA A 110 8.17 -10.34 -3.40
CA ALA A 110 8.89 -11.37 -4.14
C ALA A 110 8.40 -11.47 -5.60
N ALA A 111 7.08 -11.45 -5.81
CA ALA A 111 6.49 -11.49 -7.16
C ALA A 111 6.82 -10.23 -7.97
N LEU A 112 6.86 -9.07 -7.34
CA LEU A 112 7.24 -7.80 -7.94
C LEU A 112 8.76 -7.63 -8.11
N ARG A 113 9.56 -8.55 -7.57
CA ARG A 113 11.03 -8.49 -7.54
C ARG A 113 11.57 -7.20 -6.92
N ILE A 114 10.89 -6.70 -5.91
CA ILE A 114 11.30 -5.52 -5.14
C ILE A 114 12.11 -6.01 -3.94
N PRO A 115 13.34 -5.52 -3.72
CA PRO A 115 14.09 -5.80 -2.50
C PRO A 115 13.31 -5.26 -1.30
N TYR A 116 13.10 -6.11 -0.30
CA TYR A 116 12.15 -5.79 0.76
C TYR A 116 12.57 -6.43 2.07
N VAL A 117 12.49 -5.67 3.14
CA VAL A 117 12.59 -6.17 4.51
C VAL A 117 11.18 -6.45 5.01
N PRO A 118 10.89 -7.67 5.52
CA PRO A 118 9.55 -8.02 5.97
C PRO A 118 8.96 -6.96 6.89
N ILE A 119 7.74 -6.50 6.57
CA ILE A 119 7.00 -5.58 7.42
C ILE A 119 6.66 -6.38 8.69
N ARG A 120 7.35 -6.08 9.77
CA ARG A 120 6.93 -6.46 11.10
C ARG A 120 6.19 -5.29 11.70
N TRP A 121 5.26 -5.54 12.59
CA TRP A 121 4.63 -4.51 13.39
C TRP A 121 5.71 -3.61 13.98
N VAL A 122 5.80 -2.41 13.45
CA VAL A 122 6.68 -1.37 13.95
C VAL A 122 5.75 -0.27 14.43
N VAL A 123 5.94 0.18 15.65
CA VAL A 123 5.30 1.40 16.13
C VAL A 123 5.62 2.52 15.14
N ASP A 124 4.64 3.34 14.77
CA ASP A 124 4.84 4.49 13.90
C ASP A 124 6.05 5.27 14.41
N MET A 125 7.15 5.23 13.67
CA MET A 125 8.40 5.80 14.15
C MET A 125 8.31 7.31 14.14
N ARG A 126 8.67 7.94 15.25
CA ARG A 126 8.92 9.38 15.29
C ARG A 126 10.09 9.68 14.35
N PHE A 127 9.84 10.47 13.33
CA PHE A 127 10.92 11.02 12.52
C PHE A 127 11.51 12.21 13.28
N SER A 128 12.61 11.99 14.02
CA SER A 128 13.36 13.10 14.58
C SER A 128 13.99 13.94 13.47
N LYS A 129 14.22 15.22 13.71
CA LYS A 129 14.97 16.06 12.76
C LYS A 129 16.38 15.50 12.49
N GLU A 130 16.95 14.81 13.46
CA GLU A 130 18.26 14.16 13.36
C GLU A 130 18.23 12.96 12.41
N ASP A 131 17.15 12.15 12.44
CA ASP A 131 16.94 11.07 11.48
C ASP A 131 16.78 11.61 10.04
N GLN A 132 16.15 12.75 9.89
CA GLN A 132 15.94 13.36 8.58
C GLN A 132 17.25 13.84 7.97
N VAL A 133 18.13 14.46 8.76
CA VAL A 133 19.48 14.89 8.33
C VAL A 133 20.34 13.67 7.98
N GLY A 134 20.33 12.64 8.83
CA GLY A 134 21.06 11.40 8.57
C GLY A 134 20.57 10.68 7.30
N LYS A 135 19.28 10.65 7.07
CA LYS A 135 18.70 10.04 5.86
C LYS A 135 18.97 10.84 4.59
N THR A 136 18.99 12.17 4.66
CA THR A 136 19.39 13.02 3.53
C THR A 136 20.80 12.70 3.05
N ALA A 137 21.76 12.54 3.96
CA ALA A 137 23.12 12.14 3.61
C ALA A 137 23.17 10.77 2.92
N ARG A 138 22.42 9.79 3.42
CA ARG A 138 22.32 8.44 2.84
C ARG A 138 21.66 8.45 1.45
N VAL A 139 20.66 9.29 1.24
CA VAL A 139 20.07 9.49 -0.09
C VAL A 139 21.09 10.07 -1.05
N GLN A 140 21.90 11.04 -0.61
CA GLN A 140 22.97 11.59 -1.42
C GLN A 140 24.06 10.55 -1.77
N GLU A 141 24.40 9.68 -0.83
CA GLU A 141 25.29 8.54 -1.08
C GLU A 141 24.73 7.58 -2.13
N LEU A 142 23.44 7.22 -2.01
CA LEU A 142 22.74 6.37 -2.98
C LEU A 142 22.72 7.03 -4.37
N ILE A 143 22.40 8.32 -4.47
CA ILE A 143 22.45 9.07 -5.74
C ILE A 143 23.84 9.00 -6.35
N ASN A 144 24.89 9.20 -5.57
CA ASN A 144 26.27 9.12 -6.03
C ASN A 144 26.62 7.70 -6.48
N ALA A 145 26.20 6.67 -5.75
CA ALA A 145 26.36 5.27 -6.15
C ALA A 145 25.69 5.00 -7.51
N TYR A 146 24.48 5.47 -7.72
CA TYR A 146 23.81 5.33 -9.03
C TYR A 146 24.52 6.08 -10.16
N ARG A 147 25.07 7.26 -9.88
CA ARG A 147 25.85 8.03 -10.87
C ARG A 147 27.16 7.33 -11.27
N THR A 148 27.81 6.65 -10.34
CA THR A 148 29.11 6.00 -10.57
C THR A 148 28.98 4.57 -11.07
N THR A 149 28.09 3.78 -10.48
CA THR A 149 27.97 2.32 -10.71
C THR A 149 26.65 1.88 -11.29
N GLY A 150 25.66 2.80 -11.48
CA GLY A 150 24.33 2.47 -11.98
C GLY A 150 24.34 1.77 -13.35
N HIS A 151 25.35 2.04 -14.19
CA HIS A 151 25.53 1.36 -15.48
C HIS A 151 25.73 -0.16 -15.37
N LEU A 152 26.20 -0.64 -14.21
CA LEU A 152 26.36 -2.08 -13.95
C LEU A 152 25.02 -2.81 -13.83
N MET A 153 23.95 -2.08 -13.52
CA MET A 153 22.57 -2.59 -13.42
C MET A 153 21.79 -2.47 -14.73
N ALA A 154 22.39 -1.86 -15.78
CA ALA A 154 21.73 -1.68 -17.05
C ALA A 154 21.31 -3.04 -17.64
N ASP A 155 20.03 -3.17 -18.01
CA ASP A 155 19.49 -4.35 -18.67
C ASP A 155 19.88 -4.32 -20.16
N ILE A 156 21.11 -4.78 -20.42
CA ILE A 156 21.68 -4.89 -21.77
C ILE A 156 21.61 -6.33 -22.31
N ASP A 157 21.01 -7.26 -21.56
CA ASP A 157 20.84 -8.64 -21.98
C ASP A 157 19.46 -8.85 -22.61
N PRO A 158 19.36 -8.95 -23.95
CA PRO A 158 18.08 -9.13 -24.64
C PRO A 158 17.40 -10.45 -24.28
N LEU A 159 18.14 -11.43 -23.74
CA LEU A 159 17.62 -12.73 -23.33
C LEU A 159 17.19 -12.78 -21.87
N LYS A 160 17.51 -11.76 -21.08
CA LYS A 160 17.16 -11.63 -19.65
C LYS A 160 17.54 -12.82 -18.77
N TYR A 161 18.66 -13.50 -19.09
CA TYR A 161 19.11 -14.67 -18.34
C TYR A 161 19.68 -14.32 -16.97
N VAL A 162 20.21 -13.13 -16.79
CA VAL A 162 20.88 -12.72 -15.55
C VAL A 162 20.15 -11.53 -14.94
N GLN A 163 19.59 -11.73 -13.75
CA GLN A 163 19.12 -10.62 -12.92
C GLN A 163 20.34 -9.97 -12.27
N ARG A 164 20.69 -8.76 -12.67
CA ARG A 164 21.80 -8.03 -12.11
C ARG A 164 21.38 -7.32 -10.84
N SER A 165 22.15 -7.47 -9.79
CA SER A 165 22.04 -6.72 -8.54
C SER A 165 23.42 -6.24 -8.12
N HIS A 166 23.50 -5.04 -7.58
CA HIS A 166 24.73 -4.50 -7.04
C HIS A 166 24.47 -3.97 -5.63
N PRO A 167 25.25 -4.40 -4.64
CA PRO A 167 25.02 -4.02 -3.24
C PRO A 167 24.94 -2.52 -3.01
N ASP A 168 25.84 -1.76 -3.67
CA ASP A 168 25.91 -0.29 -3.52
C ASP A 168 24.71 0.44 -4.14
N LEU A 169 23.84 -0.25 -4.89
CA LEU A 169 22.64 0.31 -5.50
C LEU A 169 21.37 -0.12 -4.78
N ASP A 170 21.50 -0.89 -3.72
CA ASP A 170 20.39 -1.33 -2.90
C ASP A 170 20.10 -0.27 -1.82
N VAL A 171 18.86 0.18 -1.76
CA VAL A 171 18.38 1.17 -0.77
C VAL A 171 18.63 0.71 0.67
N VAL A 172 18.53 -0.59 0.93
CA VAL A 172 18.73 -1.19 2.26
C VAL A 172 20.20 -1.08 2.69
N THR A 173 21.15 -1.22 1.77
CA THR A 173 22.58 -1.09 2.06
C THR A 173 22.94 0.32 2.56
N HIS A 174 22.21 1.33 2.08
CA HIS A 174 22.34 2.71 2.55
C HIS A 174 21.51 3.00 3.81
N GLY A 175 20.91 1.96 4.43
CA GLY A 175 20.08 2.14 5.63
C GLY A 175 18.78 2.92 5.38
N LEU A 176 18.34 2.95 4.12
CA LEU A 176 17.03 3.46 3.71
C LEU A 176 16.03 2.31 3.67
N SER A 177 14.78 2.64 3.87
CA SER A 177 13.66 1.68 3.80
C SER A 177 12.73 2.01 2.64
N LEU A 178 11.82 1.10 2.31
CA LEU A 178 10.79 1.35 1.30
C LEU A 178 9.91 2.56 1.64
N TRP A 179 9.74 2.85 2.92
CA TRP A 179 8.99 4.00 3.42
C TRP A 179 9.66 5.34 3.13
N ASP A 180 10.96 5.33 2.83
CA ASP A 180 11.70 6.52 2.48
C ASP A 180 11.60 6.86 0.98
N LEU A 181 11.08 5.92 0.14
CA LEU A 181 10.97 6.13 -1.32
C LEU A 181 9.91 7.17 -1.70
N ASP A 182 8.89 7.35 -0.88
CA ASP A 182 7.81 8.33 -1.11
C ASP A 182 8.08 9.68 -0.41
N ARG A 183 9.26 9.86 0.18
CA ARG A 183 9.64 11.07 0.91
C ARG A 183 10.46 12.02 0.03
N GLU A 184 10.24 13.31 0.22
CA GLU A 184 11.06 14.35 -0.38
C GLU A 184 12.27 14.65 0.49
N PHE A 185 13.45 14.63 -0.13
CA PHE A 185 14.71 14.97 0.50
C PHE A 185 15.34 16.16 -0.21
N ALA A 186 15.86 17.12 0.56
CA ALA A 186 16.62 18.23 0.02
C ALA A 186 18.04 17.74 -0.37
N THR A 187 18.29 17.56 -1.67
CA THR A 187 19.55 17.06 -2.24
C THR A 187 20.21 18.11 -3.13
#